data_8d830cc94f13d753b40b27ddbba8ef75
#
_entry.id   8d830cc94f13d753b40b27ddbba8ef75
#
_cell.length_a   1.000
_cell.length_b   1.000
_cell.length_c   1.000
_cell.angle_alpha   90.00
_cell.angle_beta   90.00
_cell.angle_gamma   90.00
#
_symmetry.space_group_name_H-M   'P 1'
#
loop_
_entity.id
_entity.type
_entity.pdbx_description
1 polymer ?
#
loop_
_entity_poly.entity_id
_entity_poly.type
_entity_poly.pdbx_seq_one_letter_code
_entity_poly.pdbx_strand_id
1 'polypeptide(L)'
;MTQKSEIGRLGEDIACEYLVNKGFTIIERNFRKPWGEIDIIAQDKDRTLVFIEVKTMKEYGNDNPAIAGLLPEENLTAAKLKKLKRTASLYAGYNQNLINDEKGWRIDLVAISLKNKIIT
;
A
#
# COMPACT_ATOMS: atom_id res chain seq x y z
N MET A 1 -10.46 -14.60 8.63
CA MET A 1 -9.66 -13.39 8.47
C MET A 1 -8.25 -13.76 8.07
N THR A 2 -7.77 -13.16 7.01
CA THR A 2 -6.45 -13.47 6.49
C THR A 2 -5.40 -12.71 7.29
N GLN A 3 -4.38 -13.42 7.76
CA GLN A 3 -3.27 -12.77 8.43
C GLN A 3 -2.19 -12.45 7.43
N LYS A 4 -1.58 -11.30 7.60
CA LYS A 4 -0.43 -10.95 6.78
C LYS A 4 0.77 -11.79 7.21
N SER A 5 1.58 -12.19 6.24
CA SER A 5 2.85 -12.85 6.52
C SER A 5 3.79 -11.87 7.24
N GLU A 6 4.84 -12.41 7.85
CA GLU A 6 5.85 -11.55 8.48
C GLU A 6 6.51 -10.64 7.47
N ILE A 7 6.75 -11.14 6.25
CA ILE A 7 7.34 -10.35 5.18
C ILE A 7 6.39 -9.22 4.78
N GLY A 8 5.10 -9.52 4.70
CA GLY A 8 4.11 -8.50 4.39
C GLY A 8 4.06 -7.41 5.44
N ARG A 9 4.11 -7.80 6.72
CA ARG A 9 4.11 -6.82 7.80
C ARG A 9 5.38 -5.97 7.79
N LEU A 10 6.52 -6.59 7.57
CA LEU A 10 7.79 -5.86 7.48
C LEU A 10 7.76 -4.85 6.34
N GLY A 11 7.29 -5.26 5.17
CA GLY A 11 7.19 -4.36 4.04
C GLY A 11 6.26 -3.20 4.32
N GLU A 12 5.15 -3.46 5.00
CA GLU A 12 4.20 -2.41 5.34
C GLU A 12 4.78 -1.44 6.36
N ASP A 13 5.55 -1.94 7.35
CA ASP A 13 6.24 -1.08 8.30
C ASP A 13 7.25 -0.19 7.60
N ILE A 14 8.01 -0.75 6.66
CA ILE A 14 8.98 0.01 5.88
C ILE A 14 8.26 1.08 5.05
N ALA A 15 7.15 0.72 4.43
CA ALA A 15 6.37 1.67 3.65
C ALA A 15 5.87 2.82 4.51
N CYS A 16 5.37 2.54 5.72
CA CYS A 16 4.90 3.59 6.62
C CYS A 16 6.03 4.53 7.00
N GLU A 17 7.20 4.00 7.35
CA GLU A 17 8.34 4.82 7.70
C GLU A 17 8.77 5.71 6.52
N TYR A 18 8.81 5.12 5.32
CA TYR A 18 9.11 5.85 4.11
C TYR A 18 8.13 7.02 3.91
N LEU A 19 6.84 6.75 4.06
CA LEU A 19 5.81 7.76 3.86
C LEU A 19 5.91 8.88 4.88
N VAL A 20 6.12 8.54 6.15
CA VAL A 20 6.27 9.54 7.21
C VAL A 20 7.49 10.42 6.92
N ASN A 21 8.58 9.82 6.48
CA ASN A 21 9.78 10.59 6.13
C ASN A 21 9.56 11.50 4.93
N LYS A 22 8.59 11.18 4.08
CA LYS A 22 8.21 12.02 2.94
C LYS A 22 7.20 13.09 3.31
N GLY A 23 6.76 13.12 4.56
CA GLY A 23 5.82 14.13 5.03
C GLY A 23 4.36 13.70 5.07
N PHE A 24 4.09 12.42 4.83
CA PHE A 24 2.72 11.91 4.95
C PHE A 24 2.34 11.74 6.42
N THR A 25 1.07 11.91 6.68
CA THR A 25 0.48 11.57 7.99
C THR A 25 -0.28 10.27 7.82
N ILE A 26 0.07 9.25 8.59
CA ILE A 26 -0.63 7.97 8.54
C ILE A 26 -1.92 8.09 9.32
N ILE A 27 -3.03 7.82 8.65
CA ILE A 27 -4.35 7.91 9.27
C ILE A 27 -4.77 6.55 9.80
N GLU A 28 -4.60 5.51 8.99
CA GLU A 28 -5.06 4.19 9.37
C GLU A 28 -4.25 3.12 8.63
N ARG A 29 -4.02 1.99 9.27
CA ARG A 29 -3.34 0.85 8.65
C ARG A 29 -4.27 -0.36 8.71
N ASN A 30 -4.13 -1.23 7.72
CA ASN A 30 -4.87 -2.49 7.67
C ASN A 30 -6.37 -2.29 7.80
N PHE A 31 -6.89 -1.36 7.01
CA PHE A 31 -8.32 -1.16 6.92
C PHE A 31 -8.95 -2.40 6.29
N ARG A 32 -9.86 -3.05 7.01
CA ARG A 32 -10.48 -4.29 6.56
C ARG A 32 -11.98 -4.26 6.80
N LYS A 33 -12.72 -4.52 5.73
CA LYS A 33 -14.17 -4.65 5.76
C LYS A 33 -14.55 -5.85 4.88
N PRO A 34 -15.77 -6.36 5.01
CA PRO A 34 -16.19 -7.46 4.14
C PRO A 34 -16.08 -7.16 2.65
N TRP A 35 -16.17 -5.89 2.28
CA TRP A 35 -16.14 -5.48 0.87
C TRP A 35 -14.77 -5.07 0.36
N GLY A 36 -13.74 -5.04 1.20
CA GLY A 36 -12.41 -4.71 0.72
C GLY A 36 -11.42 -4.33 1.80
N GLU A 37 -10.16 -4.24 1.38
CA GLU A 37 -9.03 -3.94 2.26
C GLU A 37 -8.18 -2.84 1.66
N ILE A 38 -7.56 -2.04 2.53
CA ILE A 38 -6.58 -1.02 2.13
C ILE A 38 -5.43 -1.12 3.12
N ASP A 39 -4.20 -1.25 2.61
CA ASP A 39 -3.04 -1.44 3.48
C ASP A 39 -2.73 -0.22 4.33
N ILE A 40 -2.69 0.95 3.70
CA ILE A 40 -2.38 2.20 4.41
C ILE A 40 -3.28 3.29 3.87
N ILE A 41 -3.85 4.07 4.78
CA ILE A 41 -4.58 5.28 4.45
C ILE A 41 -3.79 6.43 5.06
N ALA A 42 -3.42 7.40 4.23
CA ALA A 42 -2.55 8.50 4.68
C ALA A 42 -2.97 9.80 4.03
N GLN A 43 -2.45 10.89 4.54
CA GLN A 43 -2.66 12.20 3.96
C GLN A 43 -1.31 12.79 3.59
N ASP A 44 -1.19 13.25 2.34
CA ASP A 44 0.02 13.88 1.85
C ASP A 44 0.15 15.29 2.45
N LYS A 45 1.33 15.88 2.30
CA LYS A 45 1.59 17.25 2.75
C LYS A 45 0.64 18.26 2.11
N ASP A 46 0.25 18.01 0.88
CA ASP A 46 -0.66 18.89 0.16
C ASP A 46 -2.13 18.63 0.51
N ARG A 47 -2.38 17.74 1.50
CA ARG A 47 -3.71 17.41 2.01
C ARG A 47 -4.52 16.48 1.12
N THR A 48 -3.88 15.86 0.13
CA THR A 48 -4.53 14.80 -0.64
C THR A 48 -4.67 13.57 0.23
N LEU A 49 -5.84 12.96 0.25
CA LEU A 49 -6.03 11.68 0.93
C LEU A 49 -5.53 10.58 0.00
N VAL A 50 -4.65 9.71 0.50
CA VAL A 50 -3.98 8.71 -0.32
C VAL A 50 -4.27 7.32 0.21
N PHE A 51 -4.74 6.44 -0.67
CA PHE A 51 -4.98 5.03 -0.36
C PHE A 51 -3.85 4.24 -0.96
N ILE A 52 -3.11 3.54 -0.12
CA ILE A 52 -1.84 2.95 -0.52
C ILE A 52 -1.92 1.43 -0.43
N GLU A 53 -1.61 0.79 -1.56
CA GLU A 53 -1.42 -0.65 -1.62
C GLU A 53 0.08 -0.92 -1.52
N VAL A 54 0.47 -1.76 -0.58
CA VAL A 54 1.87 -2.12 -0.39
C VAL A 54 2.10 -3.50 -0.96
N LYS A 55 3.04 -3.60 -1.88
CA LYS A 55 3.45 -4.88 -2.43
C LYS A 55 4.87 -5.16 -2.00
N THR A 56 5.04 -6.21 -1.22
CA THR A 56 6.35 -6.60 -0.73
C THR A 56 6.85 -7.81 -1.51
N MET A 57 8.08 -7.75 -1.99
CA MET A 57 8.69 -8.83 -2.71
C MET A 57 10.04 -9.14 -2.10
N LYS A 58 10.27 -10.42 -1.83
CA LYS A 58 11.54 -10.88 -1.32
C LYS A 58 12.45 -11.21 -2.50
N GLU A 59 13.64 -10.62 -2.50
CA GLU A 59 14.63 -10.92 -3.52
C GLU A 59 15.58 -11.97 -3.00
N TYR A 60 15.87 -12.95 -3.84
CA TYR A 60 16.75 -14.05 -3.50
C TYR A 60 18.13 -13.88 -4.16
N GLY A 61 18.56 -12.63 -4.31
CA GLY A 61 19.85 -12.34 -4.89
C GLY A 61 19.83 -12.54 -6.42
N ASN A 62 21.02 -12.75 -6.98
CA ASN A 62 21.15 -12.85 -8.43
C ASN A 62 21.03 -14.26 -8.94
N ASP A 63 20.74 -15.20 -8.08
CA ASP A 63 20.82 -16.63 -8.41
C ASP A 63 19.60 -17.12 -9.16
N ASN A 64 18.54 -16.32 -9.22
CA ASN A 64 17.33 -16.76 -9.88
C ASN A 64 16.73 -15.63 -10.71
N PRO A 65 17.18 -15.49 -11.96
CA PRO A 65 16.69 -14.42 -12.85
C PRO A 65 15.19 -14.43 -13.06
N ALA A 66 14.57 -15.61 -13.02
CA ALA A 66 13.14 -15.72 -13.22
C ALA A 66 12.35 -15.03 -12.11
N ILE A 67 12.88 -15.08 -10.90
CA ILE A 67 12.25 -14.39 -9.78
C ILE A 67 12.58 -12.91 -9.83
N ALA A 68 13.82 -12.57 -10.19
CA ALA A 68 14.26 -11.18 -10.25
C ALA A 68 13.47 -10.36 -11.27
N GLY A 69 12.91 -11.03 -12.29
CA GLY A 69 12.13 -10.32 -13.29
C GLY A 69 10.71 -10.01 -12.90
N LEU A 70 10.27 -10.50 -11.73
CA LEU A 70 8.90 -10.29 -11.29
C LEU A 70 8.80 -8.97 -10.54
N LEU A 71 8.10 -8.00 -11.12
CA LEU A 71 7.93 -6.70 -10.50
C LEU A 71 6.68 -6.70 -9.63
N PRO A 72 6.73 -6.03 -8.45
CA PRO A 72 5.56 -5.97 -7.55
C PRO A 72 4.30 -5.45 -8.21
N GLU A 73 4.42 -4.45 -9.06
CA GLU A 73 3.28 -3.83 -9.72
C GLU A 73 2.59 -4.78 -10.70
N GLU A 74 3.25 -5.83 -11.15
CA GLU A 74 2.63 -6.83 -12.01
C GLU A 74 1.55 -7.62 -11.29
N ASN A 75 1.54 -7.57 -9.97
CA ASN A 75 0.52 -8.24 -9.17
C ASN A 75 -0.74 -7.40 -8.99
N LEU A 76 -0.71 -6.15 -9.45
CA LEU A 76 -1.89 -5.30 -9.37
C LEU A 76 -2.67 -5.43 -10.68
N THR A 77 -3.56 -6.40 -10.71
CA THR A 77 -4.39 -6.65 -11.90
C THR A 77 -5.49 -5.59 -12.01
N ALA A 78 -6.10 -5.52 -13.20
CA ALA A 78 -7.23 -4.62 -13.41
C ALA A 78 -8.37 -4.90 -12.44
N ALA A 79 -8.64 -6.17 -12.15
CA ALA A 79 -9.69 -6.56 -11.22
C ALA A 79 -9.38 -6.08 -9.80
N LYS A 80 -8.14 -6.24 -9.35
CA LYS A 80 -7.73 -5.78 -8.04
C LYS A 80 -7.79 -4.27 -7.93
N LEU A 81 -7.37 -3.57 -8.97
CA LEU A 81 -7.43 -2.11 -8.98
C LEU A 81 -8.86 -1.62 -8.91
N LYS A 82 -9.76 -2.25 -9.66
CA LYS A 82 -11.18 -1.88 -9.62
C LYS A 82 -11.76 -2.06 -8.23
N LYS A 83 -11.43 -3.16 -7.56
CA LYS A 83 -11.87 -3.42 -6.21
C LYS A 83 -11.30 -2.40 -5.23
N LEU A 84 -10.04 -2.07 -5.38
CA LEU A 84 -9.38 -1.08 -4.54
C LEU A 84 -10.01 0.30 -4.72
N LYS A 85 -10.28 0.70 -5.94
CA LYS A 85 -10.96 1.97 -6.22
C LYS A 85 -12.32 2.03 -5.56
N ARG A 86 -13.07 0.94 -5.62
CA ARG A 86 -14.39 0.87 -4.99
C ARG A 86 -14.28 1.01 -3.47
N THR A 87 -13.34 0.30 -2.86
CA THR A 87 -13.12 0.37 -1.42
C THR A 87 -12.71 1.77 -1.00
N ALA A 88 -11.78 2.39 -1.75
CA ALA A 88 -11.32 3.74 -1.49
C ALA A 88 -12.47 4.74 -1.61
N SER A 89 -13.30 4.61 -2.63
CA SER A 89 -14.44 5.49 -2.84
C SER A 89 -15.43 5.41 -1.69
N LEU A 90 -15.69 4.20 -1.19
CA LEU A 90 -16.57 4.01 -0.05
C LEU A 90 -16.00 4.64 1.21
N TYR A 91 -14.70 4.45 1.44
CA TYR A 91 -14.04 5.06 2.58
C TYR A 91 -14.12 6.59 2.51
N ALA A 92 -13.83 7.14 1.35
CA ALA A 92 -13.89 8.59 1.15
C ALA A 92 -15.29 9.13 1.40
N GLY A 93 -16.31 8.40 0.95
CA GLY A 93 -17.69 8.79 1.17
C GLY A 93 -18.10 8.84 2.64
N TYR A 94 -17.55 7.93 3.44
CA TYR A 94 -17.84 7.89 4.87
C TYR A 94 -16.94 8.78 5.70
N ASN A 95 -15.91 9.37 5.09
CA ASN A 95 -14.93 10.17 5.81
C ASN A 95 -14.64 11.47 5.07
N GLN A 96 -15.69 12.17 4.67
CA GLN A 96 -15.57 13.38 3.87
C GLN A 96 -14.78 14.48 4.59
N ASN A 97 -14.74 14.46 5.90
CA ASN A 97 -13.96 15.41 6.68
C ASN A 97 -12.45 15.27 6.43
N LEU A 98 -12.01 14.14 5.90
CA LEU A 98 -10.61 13.92 5.55
C LEU A 98 -10.28 14.37 4.13
N ILE A 99 -11.28 14.73 3.36
CA ILE A 99 -11.10 15.07 1.95
C ILE A 99 -11.02 16.59 1.80
N ASN A 100 -9.92 17.05 1.21
CA ASN A 100 -9.80 18.45 0.81
C ASN A 100 -10.47 18.58 -0.55
N ASP A 101 -11.40 19.54 -0.70
CA ASP A 101 -12.21 19.66 -1.89
C ASP A 101 -11.38 19.92 -3.16
N GLU A 102 -10.23 20.59 -3.01
CA GLU A 102 -9.38 20.89 -4.17
C GLU A 102 -8.45 19.73 -4.50
N LYS A 103 -8.02 18.96 -3.50
CA LYS A 103 -7.01 17.92 -3.70
C LYS A 103 -7.62 16.54 -3.89
N GLY A 104 -8.76 16.27 -3.26
CA GLY A 104 -9.44 14.99 -3.42
C GLY A 104 -8.66 13.82 -2.83
N TRP A 105 -8.69 12.69 -3.53
CA TRP A 105 -7.99 11.49 -3.11
C TRP A 105 -7.40 10.76 -4.31
N ARG A 106 -6.41 9.94 -4.04
CA ARG A 106 -5.79 9.10 -5.07
C ARG A 106 -5.35 7.76 -4.49
N ILE A 107 -5.01 6.84 -5.38
CA ILE A 107 -4.47 5.54 -5.02
C ILE A 107 -3.02 5.48 -5.44
N ASP A 108 -2.15 5.04 -4.54
CA ASP A 108 -0.73 4.84 -4.83
C ASP A 108 -0.34 3.39 -4.55
N LEU A 109 0.61 2.90 -5.32
CA LEU A 109 1.21 1.60 -5.10
C LEU A 109 2.63 1.82 -4.60
N VAL A 110 2.95 1.25 -3.44
CA VAL A 110 4.31 1.29 -2.91
C VAL A 110 4.87 -0.13 -2.99
N ALA A 111 5.94 -0.28 -3.76
CA ALA A 111 6.60 -1.57 -3.94
C ALA A 111 7.86 -1.62 -3.08
N ILE A 112 7.92 -2.63 -2.23
CA ILE A 112 9.05 -2.84 -1.33
C ILE A 112 9.78 -4.11 -1.75
N SER A 113 11.07 -4.00 -2.05
CA SER A 113 11.90 -5.14 -2.35
C SER A 113 12.81 -5.44 -1.16
N LEU A 114 12.73 -6.64 -0.65
CA LEU A 114 13.57 -7.09 0.46
C LEU A 114 14.58 -8.10 -0.03
N LYS A 115 15.84 -7.84 0.25
CA LYS A 115 16.89 -8.80 -0.08
C LYS A 115 16.97 -9.80 1.05
N ASN A 116 17.19 -11.09 0.70
CA ASN A 116 17.17 -12.14 1.70
C ASN A 116 18.15 -11.92 2.84
N LYS A 117 19.31 -11.33 2.55
CA LYS A 117 20.34 -11.08 3.57
C LYS A 117 19.94 -10.04 4.60
N ILE A 118 18.91 -9.27 4.32
CA ILE A 118 18.45 -8.21 5.22
C ILE A 118 17.53 -8.76 6.29
N ILE A 119 16.97 -9.91 6.05
CA ILE A 119 15.94 -10.49 6.92
C ILE A 119 16.56 -11.35 8.02
N THR A 120 17.81 -11.63 7.92
CA THR A 120 18.51 -12.46 8.90
C THR A 120 18.74 -11.73 10.22
#